data_0666d6591a9be4ded41066150c2071c5
#
_entry.id   0666d6591a9be4ded41066150c2071c5
#
_cell.length_a   1.000
_cell.length_b   1.000
_cell.length_c   1.000
_cell.angle_alpha   90.00
_cell.angle_beta   90.00
_cell.angle_gamma   90.00
#
_symmetry.space_group_name_H-M   'P 1'
#
loop_
_entity.id
_entity.type
_entity.pdbx_description
1 polymer ?
#
loop_
_entity_poly.entity_id
_entity_poly.type
_entity_poly.pdbx_seq_one_letter_code
_entity_poly.pdbx_strand_id
1 'polypeptide(L)'
;MGNFEEGFKLVGEKFGNGKDNVISLATIGREPGSDGKPCPVVRGVDAIYEDGVFYATTHAKSNKIQQIEKNPDVSIASLEEMFTASGKGENLGWVMDPKNAELRTKLRAAFAAWYDSANNEKDENCCILAIRLTKGTLNVNHWEKLYHMDFANKREMENGGVF
;
A
#
# COMPACT_ATOMS: atom_id res chain seq x y z
N MET A 1 2.36 -10.34 24.68
CA MET A 1 2.08 -9.72 23.37
C MET A 1 1.52 -10.84 22.49
N GLY A 2 0.36 -10.64 21.87
CA GLY A 2 -0.22 -11.61 20.93
C GLY A 2 0.57 -11.63 19.61
N ASN A 3 0.36 -12.67 18.79
CA ASN A 3 1.04 -12.76 17.49
C ASN A 3 0.69 -11.62 16.54
N PHE A 4 -0.54 -11.07 16.61
CA PHE A 4 -0.93 -9.90 15.83
C PHE A 4 -0.14 -8.66 16.24
N GLU A 5 -0.09 -8.33 17.52
CA GLU A 5 0.60 -7.14 18.02
C GLU A 5 2.10 -7.19 17.73
N GLU A 6 2.72 -8.36 17.85
CA GLU A 6 4.12 -8.57 17.52
C GLU A 6 4.35 -8.40 16.01
N GLY A 7 3.54 -9.04 15.16
CA GLY A 7 3.61 -8.92 13.71
C GLY A 7 3.36 -7.47 13.24
N PHE A 8 2.35 -6.80 13.79
CA PHE A 8 2.03 -5.42 13.48
C PHE A 8 3.18 -4.46 13.85
N LYS A 9 3.79 -4.67 15.03
CA LYS A 9 4.97 -3.92 15.45
C LYS A 9 6.14 -4.13 14.47
N LEU A 10 6.43 -5.38 14.08
CA LEU A 10 7.49 -5.70 13.14
C LEU A 10 7.25 -5.07 11.76
N VAL A 11 6.02 -5.06 11.26
CA VAL A 11 5.67 -4.35 10.02
C VAL A 11 5.96 -2.85 10.16
N GLY A 12 5.60 -2.25 11.31
CA GLY A 12 5.91 -0.86 11.60
C GLY A 12 7.42 -0.55 11.65
N GLU A 13 8.22 -1.46 12.22
CA GLU A 13 9.68 -1.33 12.25
C GLU A 13 10.31 -1.45 10.86
N LYS A 14 9.77 -2.32 10.00
CA LYS A 14 10.28 -2.56 8.64
C LYS A 14 9.93 -1.42 7.67
N PHE A 15 8.71 -0.94 7.70
CA PHE A 15 8.17 -0.01 6.70
C PHE A 15 7.92 1.41 7.21
N GLY A 16 7.90 1.61 8.53
CA GLY A 16 7.52 2.87 9.16
C GLY A 16 8.62 3.93 9.20
N ASN A 17 8.45 4.90 10.11
CA ASN A 17 9.41 5.98 10.39
C ASN A 17 9.67 6.91 9.19
N GLY A 18 8.71 7.11 8.31
CA GLY A 18 8.86 7.97 7.12
C GLY A 18 9.81 7.40 6.07
N LYS A 19 10.06 6.10 6.09
CA LYS A 19 10.89 5.41 5.10
C LYS A 19 10.23 5.44 3.72
N ASP A 20 11.01 5.70 2.68
CA ASP A 20 10.64 5.46 1.28
C ASP A 20 10.72 3.95 1.02
N ASN A 21 9.55 3.32 0.85
CA ASN A 21 9.47 1.88 0.58
C ASN A 21 9.05 1.65 -0.86
N VAL A 22 9.75 0.78 -1.56
CA VAL A 22 9.29 0.28 -2.86
C VAL A 22 8.47 -0.99 -2.65
N ILE A 23 7.20 -0.95 -3.01
CA ILE A 23 6.29 -2.09 -2.94
C ILE A 23 5.75 -2.46 -4.31
N SER A 24 5.48 -3.73 -4.54
CA SER A 24 4.68 -4.18 -5.66
C SER A 24 3.21 -3.99 -5.33
N LEU A 25 2.47 -3.27 -6.19
CA LEU A 25 1.04 -3.05 -6.05
C LEU A 25 0.29 -3.75 -7.17
N ALA A 26 -0.55 -4.69 -6.84
CA ALA A 26 -1.48 -5.35 -7.75
C ALA A 26 -2.88 -4.74 -7.64
N THR A 27 -3.47 -4.47 -8.78
CA THR A 27 -4.84 -3.97 -8.95
C THR A 27 -5.58 -4.83 -9.96
N ILE A 28 -6.90 -4.70 -10.03
CA ILE A 28 -7.70 -5.36 -11.06
C ILE A 28 -7.77 -4.47 -12.31
N GLY A 29 -7.35 -5.00 -13.45
CA GLY A 29 -7.40 -4.31 -14.73
C GLY A 29 -8.83 -3.88 -15.11
N ARG A 30 -8.95 -2.80 -15.87
CA ARG A 30 -10.27 -2.32 -16.35
C ARG A 30 -10.84 -3.21 -17.44
N GLU A 31 -9.99 -3.81 -18.24
CA GLU A 31 -10.34 -4.73 -19.30
C GLU A 31 -10.18 -6.18 -18.82
N PRO A 32 -11.06 -7.09 -19.23
CA PRO A 32 -10.92 -8.49 -18.91
C PRO A 32 -9.72 -9.10 -19.59
N GLY A 33 -9.22 -10.21 -19.04
CA GLY A 33 -8.24 -11.07 -19.69
C GLY A 33 -8.83 -11.80 -20.90
N SER A 34 -8.00 -12.59 -21.57
CA SER A 34 -8.39 -13.34 -22.78
C SER A 34 -9.51 -14.36 -22.55
N ASP A 35 -9.70 -14.79 -21.30
CA ASP A 35 -10.78 -15.70 -20.89
C ASP A 35 -12.06 -14.97 -20.44
N GLY A 36 -12.12 -13.64 -20.59
CA GLY A 36 -13.24 -12.80 -20.18
C GLY A 36 -13.34 -12.52 -18.68
N LYS A 37 -12.35 -12.98 -17.88
CA LYS A 37 -12.32 -12.83 -16.43
C LYS A 37 -11.48 -11.62 -16.00
N PRO A 38 -11.64 -11.12 -14.76
CA PRO A 38 -10.78 -10.07 -14.21
C PRO A 38 -9.31 -10.42 -14.34
N CYS A 39 -8.51 -9.47 -14.81
CA CYS A 39 -7.07 -9.63 -15.01
C CYS A 39 -6.31 -8.74 -14.04
N PRO A 40 -5.42 -9.29 -13.20
CA PRO A 40 -4.60 -8.48 -12.31
C PRO A 40 -3.50 -7.74 -13.08
N VAL A 41 -3.14 -6.55 -12.59
CA VAL A 41 -2.04 -5.73 -13.11
C VAL A 41 -1.14 -5.35 -11.94
N VAL A 42 0.17 -5.54 -12.07
CA VAL A 42 1.15 -5.25 -11.03
C VAL A 42 2.15 -4.19 -11.48
N ARG A 43 2.58 -3.32 -10.57
CA ARG A 43 3.65 -2.32 -10.76
C ARG A 43 4.36 -2.01 -9.45
N GLY A 44 5.58 -1.47 -9.54
CA GLY A 44 6.27 -0.88 -8.40
C GLY A 44 5.67 0.48 -8.03
N VAL A 45 5.63 0.78 -6.74
CA VAL A 45 5.15 2.05 -6.18
C VAL A 45 6.01 2.41 -4.97
N ASP A 46 6.47 3.67 -4.91
CA ASP A 46 7.10 4.21 -3.71
C ASP A 46 6.03 4.66 -2.72
N ALA A 47 6.15 4.23 -1.48
CA ALA A 47 5.14 4.51 -0.45
C ALA A 47 5.75 4.65 0.95
N ILE A 48 5.17 5.50 1.77
CA ILE A 48 5.39 5.50 3.22
C ILE A 48 4.34 4.62 3.89
N TYR A 49 4.69 4.08 5.06
CA TYR A 49 3.77 3.26 5.86
C TYR A 49 3.47 3.92 7.20
N GLU A 50 2.21 3.92 7.59
CA GLU A 50 1.75 4.37 8.88
C GLU A 50 0.52 3.56 9.32
N ASP A 51 0.63 2.87 10.43
CA ASP A 51 -0.48 2.19 11.12
C ASP A 51 -1.41 1.32 10.24
N GLY A 52 -0.82 0.48 9.41
CA GLY A 52 -1.57 -0.44 8.52
C GLY A 52 -1.99 0.18 7.20
N VAL A 53 -1.47 1.36 6.85
CA VAL A 53 -1.77 2.04 5.60
C VAL A 53 -0.48 2.42 4.88
N PHE A 54 -0.38 2.10 3.59
CA PHE A 54 0.65 2.66 2.72
C PHE A 54 0.09 3.88 1.98
N TYR A 55 0.88 4.94 1.89
CA TYR A 55 0.53 6.17 1.19
C TYR A 55 1.55 6.47 0.10
N ALA A 56 1.07 6.80 -1.08
CA ALA A 56 1.89 7.16 -2.24
C ALA A 56 1.36 8.41 -2.92
N THR A 57 2.23 9.18 -3.58
CA THR A 57 1.81 10.21 -4.53
C THR A 57 1.67 9.60 -5.91
N THR A 58 0.66 10.03 -6.65
CA THR A 58 0.41 9.57 -8.01
C THR A 58 -0.47 10.58 -8.76
N HIS A 59 -0.89 10.23 -9.96
CA HIS A 59 -1.77 11.05 -10.78
C HIS A 59 -3.16 10.40 -10.86
N ALA A 60 -4.24 11.19 -10.66
CA ALA A 60 -5.61 10.71 -10.63
C ALA A 60 -6.04 10.04 -11.94
N LYS A 61 -5.49 10.46 -13.08
CA LYS A 61 -5.76 9.84 -14.39
C LYS A 61 -4.84 8.65 -14.71
N SER A 62 -3.97 8.24 -13.77
CA SER A 62 -3.13 7.06 -13.97
C SER A 62 -3.96 5.78 -14.01
N ASN A 63 -3.47 4.75 -14.71
CA ASN A 63 -4.17 3.48 -14.80
C ASN A 63 -4.47 2.87 -13.43
N LYS A 64 -3.52 2.96 -12.48
CA LYS A 64 -3.71 2.41 -11.13
C LYS A 64 -4.89 3.04 -10.39
N ILE A 65 -5.03 4.38 -10.45
CA ILE A 65 -6.14 5.07 -9.79
C ILE A 65 -7.46 4.73 -10.46
N GLN A 66 -7.52 4.75 -11.80
CA GLN A 66 -8.75 4.38 -12.53
C GLN A 66 -9.16 2.91 -12.30
N GLN A 67 -8.19 2.02 -12.12
CA GLN A 67 -8.45 0.62 -11.77
C GLN A 67 -9.01 0.50 -10.35
N ILE A 68 -8.40 1.20 -9.39
CA ILE A 68 -8.82 1.23 -7.98
C ILE A 68 -10.21 1.86 -7.81
N GLU A 69 -10.52 2.93 -8.53
CA GLU A 69 -11.84 3.56 -8.51
C GLU A 69 -12.94 2.62 -9.03
N LYS A 70 -12.61 1.76 -9.99
CA LYS A 70 -13.53 0.74 -10.50
C LYS A 70 -13.61 -0.49 -9.58
N ASN A 71 -12.49 -0.91 -9.01
CA ASN A 71 -12.39 -2.02 -8.07
C ASN A 71 -11.31 -1.70 -7.02
N PRO A 72 -11.71 -1.38 -5.78
CA PRO A 72 -10.78 -0.99 -4.74
C PRO A 72 -9.94 -2.12 -4.16
N ASP A 73 -10.23 -3.38 -4.48
CA ASP A 73 -9.44 -4.52 -4.01
C ASP A 73 -8.03 -4.48 -4.61
N VAL A 74 -7.05 -4.49 -3.73
CA VAL A 74 -5.64 -4.47 -4.10
C VAL A 74 -4.86 -5.50 -3.29
N SER A 75 -3.68 -5.84 -3.79
CA SER A 75 -2.69 -6.59 -3.03
C SER A 75 -1.33 -5.93 -3.16
N ILE A 76 -0.51 -6.08 -2.13
CA ILE A 76 0.87 -5.61 -2.13
C ILE A 76 1.83 -6.72 -1.79
N ALA A 77 3.07 -6.58 -2.24
CA ALA A 77 4.18 -7.40 -1.82
C ALA A 77 5.47 -6.57 -1.68
N SER A 78 6.28 -6.90 -0.70
CA SER A 78 7.67 -6.50 -0.59
C SER A 78 8.52 -7.77 -0.55
N LEU A 79 9.34 -7.98 -1.57
CA LEU A 79 10.23 -9.13 -1.63
C LEU A 79 11.36 -9.01 -0.60
N GLU A 80 11.90 -7.82 -0.42
CA GLU A 80 12.97 -7.54 0.52
C GLU A 80 12.57 -7.87 1.96
N GLU A 81 11.35 -7.47 2.34
CA GLU A 81 10.84 -7.66 3.70
C GLU A 81 10.01 -8.93 3.88
N MET A 82 9.88 -9.74 2.81
CA MET A 82 9.09 -10.97 2.81
C MET A 82 7.68 -10.77 3.37
N PHE A 83 7.03 -9.68 2.92
CA PHE A 83 5.70 -9.29 3.34
C PHE A 83 4.73 -9.26 2.17
N THR A 84 3.55 -9.83 2.36
CA THR A 84 2.44 -9.76 1.41
C THR A 84 1.16 -9.37 2.14
N ALA A 85 0.31 -8.59 1.48
CA ALA A 85 -0.96 -8.20 2.08
C ALA A 85 -2.03 -7.91 1.02
N SER A 86 -3.28 -8.12 1.39
CA SER A 86 -4.45 -7.59 0.68
C SER A 86 -4.92 -6.31 1.34
N GLY A 87 -5.59 -5.46 0.60
CA GLY A 87 -6.10 -4.20 1.11
C GLY A 87 -7.13 -3.56 0.21
N LYS A 88 -7.49 -2.34 0.57
CA LYS A 88 -8.36 -1.45 -0.21
C LYS A 88 -7.58 -0.21 -0.60
N GLY A 89 -7.58 0.09 -1.90
CA GLY A 89 -7.04 1.34 -2.43
C GLY A 89 -8.09 2.46 -2.41
N GLU A 90 -7.66 3.66 -2.11
CA GLU A 90 -8.50 4.86 -2.05
C GLU A 90 -7.74 6.08 -2.57
N ASN A 91 -8.34 6.83 -3.49
CA ASN A 91 -7.84 8.13 -3.91
C ASN A 91 -8.28 9.19 -2.88
N LEU A 92 -7.32 9.74 -2.14
CA LEU A 92 -7.58 10.79 -1.14
C LEU A 92 -7.74 12.20 -1.74
N GLY A 93 -7.65 12.31 -3.06
CA GLY A 93 -7.75 13.58 -3.78
C GLY A 93 -6.45 14.36 -3.85
N TRP A 94 -6.57 15.61 -4.25
CA TRP A 94 -5.43 16.50 -4.52
C TRP A 94 -4.48 16.62 -3.34
N VAL A 95 -3.19 16.50 -3.62
CA VAL A 95 -2.13 16.56 -2.60
C VAL A 95 -2.09 17.88 -1.84
N MET A 96 -2.52 18.99 -2.47
CA MET A 96 -2.59 20.33 -1.87
C MET A 96 -3.91 20.62 -1.14
N ASP A 97 -4.88 19.69 -1.16
CA ASP A 97 -6.09 19.85 -0.34
C ASP A 97 -5.70 19.98 1.14
N PRO A 98 -6.26 20.97 1.89
CA PRO A 98 -5.94 21.16 3.30
C PRO A 98 -6.05 19.90 4.16
N LYS A 99 -7.00 19.01 3.87
CA LYS A 99 -7.15 17.73 4.58
C LYS A 99 -5.93 16.80 4.43
N ASN A 100 -5.14 16.97 3.36
CA ASN A 100 -3.96 16.17 3.04
C ASN A 100 -2.64 16.80 3.51
N ALA A 101 -2.68 17.97 4.18
CA ALA A 101 -1.49 18.74 4.51
C ALA A 101 -0.45 17.95 5.33
N GLU A 102 -0.89 17.16 6.30
CA GLU A 102 0.00 16.34 7.13
C GLU A 102 0.65 15.23 6.30
N LEU A 103 -0.14 14.47 5.54
CA LEU A 103 0.38 13.42 4.65
C LEU A 103 1.32 13.98 3.58
N ARG A 104 0.97 15.12 2.99
CA ARG A 104 1.86 15.81 2.04
C ARG A 104 3.22 16.12 2.65
N THR A 105 3.26 16.63 3.87
CA THR A 105 4.52 16.92 4.58
C THR A 105 5.36 15.66 4.76
N LYS A 106 4.74 14.56 5.19
CA LYS A 106 5.41 13.26 5.38
C LYS A 106 5.95 12.69 4.06
N LEU A 107 5.12 12.73 3.01
CA LEU A 107 5.49 12.24 1.67
C LEU A 107 6.64 13.05 1.05
N ARG A 108 6.60 14.39 1.17
CA ARG A 108 7.70 15.25 0.72
C ARG A 108 8.99 14.98 1.47
N ALA A 109 8.92 14.73 2.77
CA ALA A 109 10.10 14.42 3.57
C ALA A 109 10.71 13.05 3.18
N ALA A 110 9.87 12.02 3.05
CA ALA A 110 10.31 10.67 2.68
C ALA A 110 10.91 10.62 1.26
N PHE A 111 10.31 11.33 0.31
CA PHE A 111 10.68 11.31 -1.11
C PHE A 111 11.51 12.52 -1.54
N ALA A 112 12.16 13.21 -0.60
CA ALA A 112 12.84 14.49 -0.85
C ALA A 112 13.82 14.45 -2.03
N ALA A 113 14.47 13.32 -2.27
CA ALA A 113 15.43 13.16 -3.36
C ALA A 113 14.82 13.26 -4.77
N TRP A 114 13.54 12.94 -4.92
CA TRP A 114 12.90 12.85 -6.23
C TRP A 114 11.48 13.45 -6.29
N TYR A 115 10.88 13.84 -5.16
CA TYR A 115 9.48 14.27 -5.06
C TYR A 115 9.11 15.34 -6.08
N ASP A 116 9.87 16.43 -6.14
CA ASP A 116 9.55 17.57 -7.02
C ASP A 116 9.80 17.27 -8.51
N SER A 117 10.62 16.27 -8.83
CA SER A 117 10.83 15.84 -10.21
C SER A 117 9.70 14.95 -10.74
N ALA A 118 9.03 14.22 -9.85
CA ALA A 118 7.98 13.27 -10.21
C ALA A 118 6.55 13.82 -10.02
N ASN A 119 6.38 14.89 -9.22
CA ASN A 119 5.07 15.40 -8.84
C ASN A 119 4.90 16.87 -9.18
N ASN A 120 3.86 17.20 -9.94
CA ASN A 120 3.41 18.58 -10.13
C ASN A 120 2.23 18.89 -9.21
N GLU A 121 2.50 19.44 -8.03
CA GLU A 121 1.47 19.77 -7.04
C GLU A 121 0.47 20.84 -7.48
N LYS A 122 0.78 21.64 -8.51
CA LYS A 122 -0.15 22.63 -9.09
C LYS A 122 -1.24 21.97 -9.94
N ASP A 123 -1.01 20.73 -10.38
CA ASP A 123 -2.03 19.94 -11.05
C ASP A 123 -2.95 19.30 -9.99
N GLU A 124 -4.23 19.62 -10.02
CA GLU A 124 -5.24 19.06 -9.11
C GLU A 124 -5.38 17.53 -9.24
N ASN A 125 -4.86 16.94 -10.33
CA ASN A 125 -4.78 15.49 -10.48
C ASN A 125 -3.57 14.86 -9.76
N CYS A 126 -2.62 15.64 -9.25
CA CYS A 126 -1.58 15.14 -8.35
C CYS A 126 -2.25 14.76 -7.02
N CYS A 127 -2.40 13.46 -6.77
CA CYS A 127 -3.21 12.95 -5.67
C CYS A 127 -2.43 12.00 -4.76
N ILE A 128 -3.00 11.75 -3.59
CA ILE A 128 -2.50 10.74 -2.64
C ILE A 128 -3.34 9.47 -2.79
N LEU A 129 -2.66 8.34 -3.00
CA LEU A 129 -3.23 7.01 -2.91
C LEU A 129 -3.01 6.46 -1.50
N ALA A 130 -4.08 6.04 -0.82
CA ALA A 130 -4.01 5.25 0.39
C ALA A 130 -4.29 3.78 0.06
N ILE A 131 -3.48 2.88 0.62
CA ILE A 131 -3.66 1.43 0.54
C ILE A 131 -3.84 0.93 1.97
N ARG A 132 -5.10 0.71 2.37
CA ARG A 132 -5.47 0.26 3.72
C ARG A 132 -5.41 -1.26 3.76
N LEU A 133 -4.49 -1.80 4.56
CA LEU A 133 -4.32 -3.25 4.68
C LEU A 133 -5.52 -3.88 5.39
N THR A 134 -5.96 -5.02 4.88
CA THR A 134 -7.03 -5.83 5.49
C THR A 134 -6.51 -7.12 6.06
N LYS A 135 -5.65 -7.80 5.33
CA LYS A 135 -5.00 -9.04 5.76
C LYS A 135 -3.57 -9.08 5.23
N GLY A 136 -2.67 -9.74 5.94
CA GLY A 136 -1.29 -9.87 5.47
C GLY A 136 -0.52 -10.97 6.18
N THR A 137 0.59 -11.35 5.59
CA THR A 137 1.53 -12.31 6.13
C THR A 137 2.94 -11.74 6.08
N LEU A 138 3.61 -11.72 7.22
CA LEU A 138 5.02 -11.41 7.35
C LEU A 138 5.79 -12.70 7.64
N ASN A 139 6.79 -12.99 6.80
CA ASN A 139 7.71 -14.09 7.00
C ASN A 139 9.00 -13.55 7.62
N VAL A 140 9.39 -14.13 8.75
CA VAL A 140 10.60 -13.73 9.47
C VAL A 140 11.58 -14.90 9.48
N ASN A 141 12.88 -14.60 9.31
CA ASN A 141 13.96 -15.56 9.37
C ASN A 141 13.79 -16.76 8.42
N HIS A 142 13.46 -16.50 7.15
CA HIS A 142 13.34 -17.56 6.15
C HIS A 142 12.42 -18.73 6.58
N TRP A 143 11.17 -18.41 6.92
CA TRP A 143 10.11 -19.35 7.31
C TRP A 143 10.17 -19.91 8.74
N GLU A 144 11.07 -19.42 9.59
CA GLU A 144 11.08 -19.81 11.00
C GLU A 144 9.82 -19.35 11.73
N LYS A 145 9.31 -18.14 11.38
CA LYS A 145 8.08 -17.61 11.96
C LYS A 145 7.24 -16.85 10.92
N LEU A 146 5.97 -17.17 10.88
CA LEU A 146 4.95 -16.50 10.07
C LEU A 146 3.97 -15.76 10.97
N TYR A 147 3.74 -14.49 10.64
CA TYR A 147 2.70 -13.69 11.28
C TYR A 147 1.56 -13.50 10.31
N HIS A 148 0.43 -14.14 10.55
CA HIS A 148 -0.79 -13.99 9.77
C HIS A 148 -1.70 -12.98 10.44
N MET A 149 -1.89 -11.82 9.83
CA MET A 149 -2.52 -10.66 10.45
C MET A 149 -3.83 -10.29 9.75
N ASP A 150 -4.90 -10.18 10.52
CA ASP A 150 -6.15 -9.52 10.14
C ASP A 150 -6.07 -8.06 10.64
N PHE A 151 -5.65 -7.15 9.77
CA PHE A 151 -5.51 -5.73 10.09
C PHE A 151 -6.86 -5.07 10.37
N ALA A 152 -7.92 -5.53 9.70
CA ALA A 152 -9.25 -4.96 9.85
C ALA A 152 -9.85 -5.24 11.25
N ASN A 153 -9.59 -6.44 11.80
CA ASN A 153 -10.10 -6.85 13.10
C ASN A 153 -9.03 -6.85 14.20
N LYS A 154 -7.79 -6.47 13.89
CA LYS A 154 -6.64 -6.41 14.80
C LYS A 154 -6.42 -7.72 15.56
N ARG A 155 -6.38 -8.83 14.83
CA ARG A 155 -6.22 -10.16 15.38
C ARG A 155 -5.37 -11.06 14.48
N GLU A 156 -4.85 -12.13 15.04
CA GLU A 156 -4.27 -13.22 14.26
C GLU A 156 -5.33 -13.88 13.39
N MET A 157 -4.96 -14.25 12.16
CA MET A 157 -5.85 -15.04 11.30
C MET A 157 -5.77 -16.50 11.70
N GLU A 158 -6.93 -17.10 11.89
CA GLU A 158 -7.08 -18.55 12.01
C GLU A 158 -6.82 -19.21 10.65
N ASN A 159 -6.19 -20.40 10.66
CA ASN A 159 -5.97 -21.23 9.46
C ASN A 159 -5.05 -20.64 8.35
N GLY A 160 -3.86 -20.21 8.72
CA GLY A 160 -2.74 -20.17 7.79
C GLY A 160 -2.75 -19.06 6.72
N GLY A 161 -3.48 -17.99 6.94
CA GLY A 161 -3.31 -16.79 6.11
C GLY A 161 -3.98 -16.86 4.73
N VAL A 162 -3.79 -15.77 3.98
CA VAL A 162 -4.38 -15.57 2.65
C VAL A 162 -3.47 -16.08 1.53
N PHE A 163 -2.23 -16.48 1.89
CA PHE A 163 -1.18 -16.83 0.93
C PHE A 163 -0.56 -18.16 1.27
#